data_3cfc3da0a1dc7983435f7814ed211d2a
#
_entry.id   3cfc3da0a1dc7983435f7814ed211d2a
#
_cell.length_a   1.000
_cell.length_b   1.000
_cell.length_c   1.000
_cell.angle_alpha   90.00
_cell.angle_beta   90.00
_cell.angle_gamma   90.00
#
_symmetry.space_group_name_H-M   'P 1'
#
loop_
_entity.id
_entity.type
_entity.pdbx_description
1 polymer ?
#
loop_
_entity_poly.entity_id
_entity_poly.type
_entity_poly.pdbx_seq_one_letter_code
_entity_poly.pdbx_strand_id
1 'polypeptide(L)'
;MQLAFIMQYHTASCVVKELDIIEEVLGKQLFAKVFPLILTHNGHEFTDIIGMERSIYGGQRTKVFFCEPNRSDEKGQCENNHKYICYIIPKGTSLESYSQIDISLMMNHINSFKRKSIYGKTPYELAMTTLPKDFFILLGLESISPEKIILKPSLISHKKIMSV
;
A
#
# COMPACT_ATOMS: atom_id res chain seq x y z
N MET A 1 -5.94 -4.73 5.27
CA MET A 1 -5.94 -3.41 4.61
C MET A 1 -4.78 -3.36 3.62
N GLN A 2 -4.89 -2.56 2.58
CA GLN A 2 -3.87 -2.41 1.53
C GLN A 2 -3.42 -0.97 1.46
N LEU A 3 -2.10 -0.75 1.29
CA LEU A 3 -1.50 0.54 0.99
C LEU A 3 -0.83 0.46 -0.38
N ALA A 4 -0.70 1.58 -1.07
CA ALA A 4 0.06 1.69 -2.30
C ALA A 4 0.81 3.02 -2.34
N PHE A 5 2.03 2.97 -2.82
CA PHE A 5 2.92 4.12 -2.97
C PHE A 5 3.47 4.16 -4.39
N ILE A 6 3.58 5.35 -4.97
CA ILE A 6 4.18 5.54 -6.29
C ILE A 6 5.69 5.64 -6.11
N MET A 7 6.42 4.78 -6.80
CA MET A 7 7.86 4.87 -6.91
C MET A 7 8.26 5.35 -8.30
N GLN A 8 9.30 6.17 -8.39
CA GLN A 8 9.80 6.69 -9.66
C GLN A 8 10.42 5.59 -10.53
N TYR A 9 11.13 4.65 -9.91
CA TYR A 9 11.77 3.52 -10.57
C TYR A 9 11.57 2.24 -9.79
N HIS A 10 11.60 1.12 -10.48
CA HIS A 10 11.51 -0.22 -9.91
C HIS A 10 12.90 -0.71 -9.47
N THR A 11 13.46 -0.10 -8.42
CA THR A 11 14.80 -0.36 -7.91
C THR A 11 14.81 -0.52 -6.39
N ALA A 12 15.85 -1.21 -5.87
CA ALA A 12 15.99 -1.42 -4.43
C ALA A 12 16.12 -0.09 -3.67
N SER A 13 16.81 0.89 -4.23
CA SER A 13 16.96 2.22 -3.64
C SER A 13 15.62 2.96 -3.52
N CYS A 14 14.71 2.80 -4.50
CA CYS A 14 13.38 3.39 -4.41
C CYS A 14 12.53 2.74 -3.31
N VAL A 15 12.60 1.41 -3.16
CA VAL A 15 11.91 0.71 -2.05
C VAL A 15 12.42 1.18 -0.70
N VAL A 16 13.73 1.26 -0.51
CA VAL A 16 14.33 1.78 0.74
C VAL A 16 13.88 3.21 1.01
N LYS A 17 13.88 4.08 0.01
CA LYS A 17 13.43 5.46 0.12
C LYS A 17 11.96 5.56 0.54
N GLU A 18 11.07 4.76 -0.04
CA GLU A 18 9.66 4.74 0.35
C GLU A 18 9.48 4.28 1.81
N LEU A 19 10.24 3.27 2.25
CA LEU A 19 10.21 2.85 3.65
C LEU A 19 10.76 3.93 4.57
N ASP A 20 11.77 4.68 4.15
CA ASP A 20 12.31 5.82 4.89
C ASP A 20 11.26 6.93 5.06
N ILE A 21 10.53 7.26 3.99
CA ILE A 21 9.43 8.25 4.02
C ILE A 21 8.29 7.78 4.96
N ILE A 22 7.89 6.52 4.86
CA ILE A 22 6.84 5.97 5.73
C ILE A 22 7.30 6.01 7.19
N GLU A 23 8.56 5.67 7.47
CA GLU A 23 9.11 5.72 8.82
C GLU A 23 9.21 7.16 9.35
N GLU A 24 9.57 8.12 8.49
CA GLU A 24 9.59 9.55 8.85
C GLU A 24 8.19 10.03 9.25
N VAL A 25 7.17 9.69 8.48
CA VAL A 25 5.76 10.06 8.73
C VAL A 25 5.22 9.43 10.01
N LEU A 26 5.49 8.14 10.24
CA LEU A 26 4.94 7.39 11.38
C LEU A 26 5.78 7.57 12.65
N GLY A 27 7.05 7.91 12.51
CA GLY A 27 8.05 7.81 13.57
C GLY A 27 8.47 6.37 13.86
N LYS A 28 9.67 6.22 14.40
CA LYS A 28 10.32 4.91 14.64
C LYS A 28 9.44 3.91 15.40
N GLN A 29 8.82 4.35 16.49
CA GLN A 29 8.06 3.44 17.37
C GLN A 29 6.79 2.92 16.70
N LEU A 30 6.03 3.79 16.03
CA LEU A 30 4.81 3.39 15.37
C LEU A 30 5.11 2.54 14.14
N PHE A 31 6.15 2.89 13.37
CA PHE A 31 6.60 2.07 12.24
C PHE A 31 6.92 0.64 12.68
N ALA A 32 7.80 0.47 13.69
CA ALA A 32 8.18 -0.85 14.18
C ALA A 32 7.00 -1.66 14.77
N LYS A 33 6.02 -0.98 15.35
CA LYS A 33 4.80 -1.61 15.86
C LYS A 33 3.88 -2.10 14.74
N VAL A 34 3.75 -1.34 13.65
CA VAL A 34 2.84 -1.65 12.55
C VAL A 34 3.48 -2.60 11.55
N PHE A 35 4.77 -2.45 11.30
CA PHE A 35 5.56 -3.24 10.36
C PHE A 35 6.71 -4.01 11.07
N PRO A 36 6.41 -4.89 12.05
CA PRO A 36 7.45 -5.64 12.77
C PRO A 36 8.22 -6.57 11.85
N LEU A 37 7.60 -6.99 10.75
CA LEU A 37 8.20 -7.76 9.68
C LEU A 37 7.62 -7.37 8.31
N ILE A 38 8.44 -7.52 7.28
CA ILE A 38 8.06 -7.39 5.87
C ILE A 38 8.32 -8.73 5.20
N LEU A 39 7.29 -9.28 4.56
CA LEU A 39 7.40 -10.47 3.73
C LEU A 39 7.36 -10.05 2.26
N THR A 40 8.37 -10.41 1.48
CA THR A 40 8.50 -10.04 0.07
C THR A 40 8.82 -11.25 -0.80
N HIS A 41 8.70 -11.11 -2.11
CA HIS A 41 9.18 -12.11 -3.07
C HIS A 41 10.63 -11.79 -3.50
N ASN A 42 11.27 -12.73 -4.21
CA ASN A 42 12.64 -12.58 -4.69
C ASN A 42 12.73 -11.64 -5.93
N GLY A 43 12.20 -10.41 -5.82
CA GLY A 43 12.34 -9.37 -6.83
C GLY A 43 13.66 -8.61 -6.66
N HIS A 44 14.23 -8.13 -7.78
CA HIS A 44 15.48 -7.35 -7.73
C HIS A 44 15.33 -6.02 -6.96
N GLU A 45 14.11 -5.51 -6.84
CA GLU A 45 13.77 -4.33 -6.06
C GLU A 45 13.83 -4.55 -4.54
N PHE A 46 13.93 -5.80 -4.06
CA PHE A 46 14.01 -6.16 -2.65
C PHE A 46 15.39 -6.70 -2.25
N THR A 47 16.43 -6.43 -3.04
CA THR A 47 17.78 -6.97 -2.78
C THR A 47 18.56 -6.23 -1.71
N ASP A 48 18.19 -4.97 -1.40
CA ASP A 48 18.83 -4.21 -0.33
C ASP A 48 18.16 -4.45 1.04
N ILE A 49 18.39 -5.65 1.60
CA ILE A 49 17.82 -6.05 2.90
C ILE A 49 18.29 -5.11 4.00
N ILE A 50 19.58 -4.77 4.02
CA ILE A 50 20.17 -3.90 5.05
C ILE A 50 19.51 -2.52 5.02
N GLY A 51 19.33 -1.95 3.84
CA GLY A 51 18.63 -0.68 3.65
C GLY A 51 17.17 -0.74 4.08
N MET A 52 16.48 -1.85 3.79
CA MET A 52 15.08 -2.04 4.19
C MET A 52 14.92 -2.22 5.71
N GLU A 53 15.85 -2.91 6.37
CA GLU A 53 15.78 -3.19 7.80
C GLU A 53 16.28 -2.04 8.68
N ARG A 54 17.17 -1.18 8.18
CA ARG A 54 17.72 -0.06 8.95
C ARG A 54 16.68 1.02 9.21
N SER A 55 16.71 1.62 10.39
CA SER A 55 15.93 2.81 10.71
C SER A 55 16.69 4.10 10.35
N ILE A 56 15.97 5.11 9.85
CA ILE A 56 16.53 6.47 9.66
C ILE A 56 16.93 7.12 10.99
N TYR A 57 16.35 6.65 12.08
CA TYR A 57 16.67 7.09 13.46
C TYR A 57 17.73 6.23 14.15
N GLY A 58 18.40 5.35 13.40
CA GLY A 58 19.41 4.42 13.94
C GLY A 58 18.83 3.10 14.47
N GLY A 59 19.59 2.03 14.33
CA GLY A 59 19.17 0.67 14.67
C GLY A 59 18.25 0.05 13.61
N GLN A 60 17.48 -0.96 14.01
CA GLN A 60 16.60 -1.72 13.14
C GLN A 60 15.15 -1.22 13.24
N ARG A 61 14.44 -1.09 12.11
CA ARG A 61 13.02 -0.72 12.05
C ARG A 61 12.09 -1.90 11.81
N THR A 62 12.55 -2.91 11.10
CA THR A 62 11.77 -4.10 10.71
C THR A 62 12.69 -5.28 10.46
N LYS A 63 12.11 -6.47 10.24
CA LYS A 63 12.81 -7.65 9.69
C LYS A 63 12.23 -8.00 8.33
N VAL A 64 13.09 -8.33 7.37
CA VAL A 64 12.69 -8.72 6.02
C VAL A 64 12.83 -10.21 5.84
N PHE A 65 11.79 -10.85 5.31
CA PHE A 65 11.74 -12.26 4.96
C PHE A 65 11.33 -12.42 3.51
N PHE A 66 11.81 -13.47 2.85
CA PHE A 66 11.43 -13.81 1.50
C PHE A 66 10.45 -14.98 1.49
N CYS A 67 9.41 -14.86 0.66
CA CYS A 67 8.53 -16.00 0.38
C CYS A 67 9.30 -17.13 -0.28
N GLU A 68 8.98 -18.36 0.05
CA GLU A 68 9.54 -19.53 -0.64
C GLU A 68 9.12 -19.53 -2.12
N PRO A 69 10.02 -19.90 -3.04
CA PRO A 69 9.65 -20.09 -4.43
C PRO A 69 8.52 -21.12 -4.57
N ASN A 70 7.52 -20.81 -5.42
CA ASN A 70 6.37 -21.68 -5.73
C ASN A 70 5.29 -21.85 -4.63
N ARG A 71 5.34 -21.10 -3.54
CA ARG A 71 4.25 -21.05 -2.56
C ARG A 71 3.17 -20.03 -3.02
N SER A 72 2.29 -20.51 -3.91
CA SER A 72 1.17 -19.69 -4.43
C SER A 72 0.11 -19.35 -3.37
N ASP A 73 0.00 -20.16 -2.31
CA ASP A 73 -0.88 -19.94 -1.17
C ASP A 73 -0.52 -18.65 -0.39
N GLU A 74 0.77 -18.32 -0.29
CA GLU A 74 1.24 -17.08 0.35
C GLU A 74 0.91 -15.82 -0.47
N LYS A 75 0.77 -15.95 -1.79
CA LYS A 75 0.49 -14.85 -2.73
C LYS A 75 -0.98 -14.65 -3.07
N GLY A 76 -1.83 -15.65 -2.86
CA GLY A 76 -3.22 -15.63 -3.30
C GLY A 76 -4.04 -14.44 -2.77
N GLN A 77 -3.75 -13.96 -1.57
CA GLN A 77 -4.40 -12.76 -1.03
C GLN A 77 -3.88 -11.47 -1.68
N CYS A 78 -2.58 -11.39 -1.98
CA CYS A 78 -2.00 -10.24 -2.69
C CYS A 78 -2.55 -10.14 -4.11
N GLU A 79 -2.65 -11.25 -4.84
CA GLU A 79 -3.20 -11.29 -6.20
C GLU A 79 -4.67 -10.88 -6.22
N ASN A 80 -5.49 -11.36 -5.28
CA ASN A 80 -6.88 -10.95 -5.15
C ASN A 80 -7.03 -9.45 -4.83
N ASN A 81 -6.12 -8.90 -4.06
CA ASN A 81 -6.10 -7.46 -3.76
C ASN A 81 -5.70 -6.64 -4.98
N HIS A 82 -4.75 -7.11 -5.80
CA HIS A 82 -4.32 -6.45 -7.03
C HIS A 82 -5.45 -6.28 -8.05
N LYS A 83 -6.41 -7.20 -8.07
CA LYS A 83 -7.60 -7.14 -8.90
C LYS A 83 -8.39 -5.83 -8.72
N TYR A 84 -8.52 -5.34 -7.48
CA TYR A 84 -9.25 -4.09 -7.23
C TYR A 84 -8.52 -2.86 -7.75
N ILE A 85 -7.17 -2.88 -7.72
CA ILE A 85 -6.37 -1.84 -8.37
C ILE A 85 -6.65 -1.82 -9.87
N CYS A 86 -6.67 -3.00 -10.52
CA CYS A 86 -6.92 -3.12 -11.96
C CYS A 86 -8.32 -2.66 -12.40
N TYR A 87 -9.30 -2.60 -11.51
CA TYR A 87 -10.61 -2.01 -11.82
C TYR A 87 -10.54 -0.49 -11.98
N ILE A 88 -9.62 0.18 -11.29
CA ILE A 88 -9.47 1.63 -11.31
C ILE A 88 -8.34 2.04 -12.26
N ILE A 89 -7.21 1.33 -12.23
CA ILE A 89 -6.08 1.50 -13.14
C ILE A 89 -5.92 0.21 -13.94
N PRO A 90 -6.45 0.14 -15.19
CA PRO A 90 -6.32 -1.02 -16.04
C PRO A 90 -4.85 -1.36 -16.33
N LYS A 91 -4.57 -2.66 -16.54
CA LYS A 91 -3.22 -3.12 -16.92
C LYS A 91 -2.71 -2.37 -18.16
N GLY A 92 -1.44 -1.99 -18.16
CA GLY A 92 -0.80 -1.26 -19.24
C GLY A 92 -1.05 0.26 -19.21
N THR A 93 -1.78 0.77 -18.23
CA THR A 93 -1.90 2.23 -18.02
C THR A 93 -0.61 2.79 -17.45
N SER A 94 -0.06 3.87 -18.06
CA SER A 94 1.07 4.60 -17.48
C SER A 94 0.68 5.24 -16.14
N LEU A 95 1.56 5.14 -15.17
CA LEU A 95 1.37 5.74 -13.84
C LEU A 95 1.91 7.17 -13.75
N GLU A 96 2.60 7.69 -14.77
CA GLU A 96 3.26 9.00 -14.76
C GLU A 96 2.31 10.17 -14.52
N SER A 97 1.03 10.04 -14.90
CA SER A 97 0.02 11.07 -14.73
C SER A 97 -0.65 11.09 -13.36
N TYR A 98 -0.39 10.09 -12.51
CA TYR A 98 -1.01 9.99 -11.19
C TYR A 98 -0.08 10.51 -10.10
N SER A 99 -0.66 11.20 -9.13
CA SER A 99 0.01 11.63 -7.91
C SER A 99 -0.20 10.63 -6.78
N GLN A 100 0.60 10.72 -5.70
CA GLN A 100 0.37 9.92 -4.50
C GLN A 100 -1.03 10.19 -3.90
N ILE A 101 -1.58 11.40 -4.06
CA ILE A 101 -2.94 11.73 -3.62
C ILE A 101 -3.98 10.89 -4.38
N ASP A 102 -3.81 10.72 -5.69
CA ASP A 102 -4.72 9.91 -6.50
C ASP A 102 -4.67 8.42 -6.07
N ILE A 103 -3.48 7.93 -5.76
CA ILE A 103 -3.29 6.55 -5.27
C ILE A 103 -3.87 6.38 -3.86
N SER A 104 -3.70 7.35 -2.97
CA SER A 104 -4.29 7.32 -1.63
C SER A 104 -5.82 7.34 -1.70
N LEU A 105 -6.41 8.17 -2.56
CA LEU A 105 -7.85 8.17 -2.83
C LEU A 105 -8.32 6.79 -3.31
N MET A 106 -7.64 6.21 -4.28
CA MET A 106 -7.94 4.87 -4.78
C MET A 106 -7.90 3.83 -3.65
N MET A 107 -6.87 3.88 -2.79
CA MET A 107 -6.72 2.95 -1.67
C MET A 107 -7.85 3.12 -0.64
N ASN A 108 -8.29 4.33 -0.37
CA ASN A 108 -9.42 4.60 0.53
C ASN A 108 -10.71 3.95 0.01
N HIS A 109 -11.00 4.05 -1.28
CA HIS A 109 -12.15 3.37 -1.90
C HIS A 109 -12.02 1.83 -1.85
N ILE A 110 -10.85 1.29 -2.19
CA ILE A 110 -10.58 -0.17 -2.16
C ILE A 110 -10.69 -0.73 -0.74
N ASN A 111 -10.15 -0.02 0.26
CA ASN A 111 -10.16 -0.44 1.64
C ASN A 111 -11.55 -0.31 2.30
N SER A 112 -12.41 0.54 1.77
CA SER A 112 -13.78 0.73 2.24
C SER A 112 -14.79 -0.22 1.56
N PHE A 113 -14.36 -0.99 0.56
CA PHE A 113 -15.23 -1.94 -0.13
C PHE A 113 -15.40 -3.23 0.68
N LYS A 114 -16.67 -3.61 0.94
CA LYS A 114 -17.04 -4.83 1.67
C LYS A 114 -16.57 -6.08 0.92
N ARG A 115 -16.02 -7.06 1.62
CA ARG A 115 -15.51 -8.30 1.04
C ARG A 115 -16.12 -9.53 1.67
N LYS A 116 -16.58 -10.47 0.83
CA LYS A 116 -17.15 -11.76 1.28
C LYS A 116 -16.12 -12.58 2.07
N SER A 117 -14.84 -12.54 1.68
CA SER A 117 -13.73 -13.27 2.33
C SER A 117 -13.47 -12.86 3.77
N ILE A 118 -14.01 -11.73 4.21
CA ILE A 118 -13.90 -11.23 5.58
C ILE A 118 -15.27 -10.94 6.17
N TYR A 119 -16.23 -11.83 5.89
CA TYR A 119 -17.59 -11.84 6.47
C TYR A 119 -18.36 -10.54 6.22
N GLY A 120 -18.18 -9.92 5.05
CA GLY A 120 -18.88 -8.69 4.68
C GLY A 120 -18.35 -7.41 5.34
N LYS A 121 -17.27 -7.50 6.11
CA LYS A 121 -16.56 -6.33 6.63
C LYS A 121 -15.70 -5.68 5.56
N THR A 122 -15.27 -4.46 5.82
CA THR A 122 -14.27 -3.77 5.00
C THR A 122 -12.86 -4.01 5.54
N PRO A 123 -11.83 -3.99 4.68
CA PRO A 123 -10.43 -4.00 5.15
C PRO A 123 -10.10 -2.86 6.12
N TYR A 124 -10.73 -1.69 5.93
CA TYR A 124 -10.58 -0.53 6.81
C TYR A 124 -11.13 -0.83 8.23
N GLU A 125 -12.38 -1.34 8.33
CA GLU A 125 -12.99 -1.72 9.61
C GLU A 125 -12.12 -2.73 10.38
N LEU A 126 -11.59 -3.76 9.70
CA LEU A 126 -10.70 -4.72 10.35
C LEU A 126 -9.38 -4.09 10.81
N ALA A 127 -8.79 -3.24 9.99
CA ALA A 127 -7.55 -2.55 10.37
C ALA A 127 -7.75 -1.66 11.60
N MET A 128 -8.90 -0.98 11.71
CA MET A 128 -9.26 -0.16 12.88
C MET A 128 -9.35 -0.97 14.18
N THR A 129 -9.56 -2.28 14.12
CA THR A 129 -9.56 -3.11 15.34
C THR A 129 -8.18 -3.49 15.85
N THR A 130 -7.14 -3.37 15.00
CA THR A 130 -5.79 -3.88 15.29
C THR A 130 -4.71 -2.81 15.26
N LEU A 131 -4.89 -1.78 14.41
CA LEU A 131 -3.90 -0.73 14.22
C LEU A 131 -4.24 0.52 15.06
N PRO A 132 -3.23 1.26 15.54
CA PRO A 132 -3.44 2.51 16.27
C PRO A 132 -4.10 3.58 15.39
N LYS A 133 -4.92 4.45 15.99
CA LYS A 133 -5.61 5.53 15.27
C LYS A 133 -4.65 6.47 14.54
N ASP A 134 -3.51 6.78 15.15
CA ASP A 134 -2.48 7.66 14.58
C ASP A 134 -1.96 7.15 13.24
N PHE A 135 -1.91 5.83 13.04
CA PHE A 135 -1.53 5.23 11.76
C PHE A 135 -2.44 5.70 10.61
N PHE A 136 -3.75 5.76 10.84
CA PHE A 136 -4.72 6.19 9.82
C PHE A 136 -4.62 7.69 9.56
N ILE A 137 -4.48 8.49 10.61
CA ILE A 137 -4.38 9.95 10.51
C ILE A 137 -3.12 10.35 9.76
N LEU A 138 -1.97 9.79 10.17
CA LEU A 138 -0.66 10.15 9.59
C LEU A 138 -0.52 9.73 8.13
N LEU A 139 -1.15 8.64 7.71
CA LEU A 139 -1.14 8.18 6.32
C LEU A 139 -2.34 8.69 5.49
N GLY A 140 -3.17 9.56 6.04
CA GLY A 140 -4.34 10.10 5.33
C GLY A 140 -5.36 9.03 4.92
N LEU A 141 -5.52 7.99 5.73
CA LEU A 141 -6.42 6.88 5.43
C LEU A 141 -7.82 7.18 5.95
N GLU A 142 -8.80 7.18 5.05
CA GLU A 142 -10.18 7.53 5.33
C GLU A 142 -11.15 6.41 4.94
N SER A 143 -12.23 6.29 5.70
CA SER A 143 -13.35 5.42 5.34
C SER A 143 -14.29 6.15 4.39
N ILE A 144 -14.62 5.49 3.29
CA ILE A 144 -15.59 5.99 2.30
C ILE A 144 -16.94 5.31 2.56
N SER A 145 -18.01 6.10 2.65
CA SER A 145 -19.36 5.54 2.84
C SER A 145 -19.77 4.65 1.66
N PRO A 146 -20.51 3.56 1.91
CA PRO A 146 -20.79 2.53 0.90
C PRO A 146 -21.37 3.05 -0.40
N GLU A 147 -22.26 4.06 -0.33
CA GLU A 147 -22.91 4.68 -1.48
C GLU A 147 -21.98 5.54 -2.35
N LYS A 148 -20.83 5.95 -1.80
CA LYS A 148 -19.84 6.78 -2.50
C LYS A 148 -18.67 5.97 -3.06
N ILE A 149 -18.64 4.65 -2.83
CA ILE A 149 -17.55 3.81 -3.31
C ILE A 149 -17.57 3.73 -4.84
N ILE A 150 -16.44 4.07 -5.46
CA ILE A 150 -16.21 3.99 -6.90
C ILE A 150 -15.01 3.09 -7.15
N LEU A 151 -15.22 1.97 -7.85
CA LEU A 151 -14.16 1.06 -8.30
C LEU A 151 -14.11 1.03 -9.84
N LYS A 152 -13.90 2.20 -10.44
CA LYS A 152 -13.86 2.42 -11.88
C LYS A 152 -12.77 3.43 -12.23
N PRO A 153 -12.27 3.45 -13.47
CA PRO A 153 -11.28 4.44 -13.91
C PRO A 153 -11.73 5.91 -13.72
N SER A 154 -13.03 6.17 -13.72
CA SER A 154 -13.57 7.53 -13.51
C SER A 154 -13.23 8.12 -12.13
N LEU A 155 -12.84 7.31 -11.15
CA LEU A 155 -12.47 7.81 -9.82
C LEU A 155 -11.28 8.80 -9.87
N ILE A 156 -10.29 8.52 -10.71
CA ILE A 156 -9.04 9.29 -10.82
C ILE A 156 -8.79 9.87 -12.22
N SER A 157 -9.79 9.76 -13.14
CA SER A 157 -9.65 10.21 -14.53
C SER A 157 -9.82 11.71 -14.74
N HIS A 158 -10.29 12.46 -13.76
CA HIS A 158 -10.67 13.87 -13.94
C HIS A 158 -9.50 14.83 -14.21
N LYS A 159 -8.25 14.38 -14.12
CA LYS A 159 -7.08 15.24 -14.39
C LYS A 159 -6.64 15.30 -15.86
N LYS A 160 -7.20 14.49 -16.77
CA LYS A 160 -6.84 14.52 -18.20
C LYS A 160 -7.46 15.67 -19.00
N ILE A 161 -8.37 16.46 -18.41
CA ILE A 161 -9.13 17.49 -19.14
C ILE A 161 -8.58 18.91 -18.90
N MET A 162 -7.60 19.12 -18.02
CA MET A 162 -7.07 20.47 -17.72
C MET A 162 -5.63 20.73 -18.18
N SER A 163 -5.11 19.99 -19.14
CA SER A 163 -3.83 20.30 -19.79
C SER A 163 -4.03 20.32 -21.33
N VAL A 164 -4.62 21.38 -21.81
CA VAL A 164 -4.45 21.92 -23.17
C VAL A 164 -4.06 23.38 -23.05
#